data_b58817e36a499cb09c77afc0f4651203
#
_entry.id   b58817e36a499cb09c77afc0f4651203
#
_cell.length_a   1.000
_cell.length_b   1.000
_cell.length_c   1.000
_cell.angle_alpha   90.00
_cell.angle_beta   90.00
_cell.angle_gamma   90.00
#
_symmetry.space_group_name_H-M   'P 1'
#
loop_
_entity.id
_entity.type
_entity.pdbx_description
1 polymer ?
#
loop_
_entity_poly.entity_id
_entity_poly.type
_entity_poly.pdbx_seq_one_letter_code
_entity_poly.pdbx_strand_id
1 'polypeptide(L)'
;MADIALSGKRVIVTGAGGGLGRAFAAAFADAGARVIAADIDLARAEETAAMIGDAVLGAEVDVTRAESCRALVARTEAAFGGLDVLVNNAALYGGLQRAPFEEIDEAVWDRVMAVNVKGVWQMCRAFSPSLRTSGAGSIINVASATVFSGSPQWMHYVASKGALIAMSRTMAREMGGDGVRVNVLAPGFTLTEASLGLIEDARRYGVDRAALKRNAEVQDITGGALYLASSLAGFVTGQTLVIDGGKQFI
;
A
#
# COMPACT_ATOMS: atom_id res chain seq x y z
N MET A 1 12.90 22.77 8.23
CA MET A 1 12.43 21.82 7.19
C MET A 1 10.91 21.86 7.27
N ALA A 2 10.20 22.00 6.17
CA ALA A 2 8.76 21.90 6.22
C ALA A 2 8.43 20.43 6.49
N ASP A 3 7.98 20.13 7.70
CA ASP A 3 7.45 18.82 8.03
C ASP A 3 6.22 18.58 7.15
N ILE A 4 6.11 17.38 6.59
CA ILE A 4 4.93 16.98 5.82
C ILE A 4 3.78 16.85 6.83
N ALA A 5 3.03 17.93 7.01
CA ALA A 5 1.87 17.94 7.88
C ALA A 5 0.64 17.44 7.12
N LEU A 6 -0.03 16.43 7.67
CA LEU A 6 -1.28 15.89 7.17
C LEU A 6 -2.44 16.10 8.16
N SER A 7 -2.34 17.18 8.95
CA SER A 7 -3.30 17.50 9.99
C SER A 7 -4.73 17.52 9.46
N GLY A 8 -5.61 16.76 10.12
CA GLY A 8 -7.01 16.62 9.76
C GLY A 8 -7.31 15.75 8.54
N LYS A 9 -6.31 15.21 7.83
CA LYS A 9 -6.52 14.26 6.74
C LYS A 9 -7.05 12.93 7.28
N ARG A 10 -8.00 12.36 6.55
CA ARG A 10 -8.65 11.09 6.85
C ARG A 10 -8.03 10.03 5.96
N VAL A 11 -7.40 9.04 6.56
CA VAL A 11 -6.55 8.06 5.87
C VAL A 11 -7.06 6.64 6.14
N ILE A 12 -7.07 5.79 5.13
CA ILE A 12 -7.21 4.34 5.28
C ILE A 12 -5.92 3.68 4.80
N VAL A 13 -5.44 2.74 5.60
CA VAL A 13 -4.34 1.84 5.22
C VAL A 13 -4.84 0.41 5.29
N THR A 14 -4.83 -0.32 4.16
CA THR A 14 -5.21 -1.74 4.12
C THR A 14 -4.01 -2.64 4.40
N GLY A 15 -4.23 -3.83 4.98
CA GLY A 15 -3.15 -4.72 5.42
C GLY A 15 -2.33 -4.10 6.55
N ALA A 16 -3.00 -3.36 7.43
CA ALA A 16 -2.35 -2.59 8.50
C ALA A 16 -2.14 -3.39 9.80
N GLY A 17 -2.46 -4.67 9.83
CA GLY A 17 -2.20 -5.54 10.98
C GLY A 17 -0.72 -5.82 11.26
N GLY A 18 0.22 -5.37 10.40
CA GLY A 18 1.66 -5.55 10.62
C GLY A 18 2.53 -4.96 9.51
N GLY A 19 3.83 -5.16 9.62
CA GLY A 19 4.82 -4.82 8.61
C GLY A 19 4.73 -3.37 8.10
N LEU A 20 4.80 -3.20 6.77
CA LEU A 20 4.68 -1.88 6.13
C LEU A 20 3.34 -1.20 6.40
N GLY A 21 2.24 -1.96 6.46
CA GLY A 21 0.92 -1.40 6.71
C GLY A 21 0.82 -0.72 8.08
N ARG A 22 1.31 -1.38 9.13
CA ARG A 22 1.42 -0.79 10.48
C ARG A 22 2.31 0.44 10.49
N ALA A 23 3.45 0.38 9.80
CA ALA A 23 4.37 1.51 9.69
C ALA A 23 3.75 2.70 8.95
N PHE A 24 2.98 2.47 7.89
CA PHE A 24 2.21 3.53 7.23
C PHE A 24 1.19 4.15 8.18
N ALA A 25 0.40 3.32 8.89
CA ALA A 25 -0.60 3.83 9.84
C ALA A 25 0.04 4.73 10.90
N ALA A 26 1.18 4.31 11.48
CA ALA A 26 1.94 5.10 12.45
C ALA A 26 2.45 6.41 11.84
N ALA A 27 3.11 6.36 10.69
CA ALA A 27 3.67 7.54 10.04
C ALA A 27 2.58 8.58 9.67
N PHE A 28 1.41 8.13 9.20
CA PHE A 28 0.28 9.03 8.93
C PHE A 28 -0.28 9.65 10.20
N ALA A 29 -0.40 8.89 11.29
CA ALA A 29 -0.83 9.40 12.59
C ALA A 29 0.16 10.43 13.16
N ASP A 30 1.46 10.14 13.11
CA ASP A 30 2.54 11.06 13.52
C ASP A 30 2.53 12.37 12.70
N ALA A 31 2.11 12.30 11.43
CA ALA A 31 1.92 13.48 10.58
C ALA A 31 0.61 14.24 10.85
N GLY A 32 -0.17 13.84 11.85
CA GLY A 32 -1.40 14.51 12.30
C GLY A 32 -2.67 14.07 11.58
N ALA A 33 -2.64 12.97 10.83
CA ALA A 33 -3.83 12.41 10.20
C ALA A 33 -4.66 11.55 11.17
N ARG A 34 -5.95 11.40 10.86
CA ARG A 34 -6.83 10.39 11.47
C ARG A 34 -6.80 9.15 10.58
N VAL A 35 -6.49 7.99 11.14
CA VAL A 35 -6.21 6.78 10.37
C VAL A 35 -7.19 5.65 10.71
N ILE A 36 -7.67 4.94 9.69
CA ILE A 36 -8.22 3.61 9.86
C ILE A 36 -7.15 2.60 9.44
N ALA A 37 -6.66 1.84 10.41
CA ALA A 37 -5.85 0.66 10.20
C ALA A 37 -6.78 -0.51 9.87
N ALA A 38 -6.86 -0.88 8.58
CA ALA A 38 -7.77 -1.91 8.11
C ALA A 38 -7.02 -3.20 7.77
N ASP A 39 -7.50 -4.34 8.24
CA ASP A 39 -6.92 -5.66 7.95
C ASP A 39 -8.03 -6.72 7.84
N ILE A 40 -7.72 -7.87 7.24
CA ILE A 40 -8.63 -9.02 7.24
C ILE A 40 -8.76 -9.63 8.64
N ASP A 41 -7.73 -9.47 9.47
CA ASP A 41 -7.69 -9.84 10.87
C ASP A 41 -7.95 -8.60 11.74
N LEU A 42 -9.20 -8.50 12.23
CA LEU A 42 -9.63 -7.38 13.09
C LEU A 42 -8.75 -7.23 14.33
N ALA A 43 -8.37 -8.35 14.96
CA ALA A 43 -7.57 -8.28 16.21
C ALA A 43 -6.20 -7.65 15.94
N ARG A 44 -5.56 -7.96 14.83
CA ARG A 44 -4.28 -7.33 14.42
C ARG A 44 -4.45 -5.86 14.04
N ALA A 45 -5.57 -5.50 13.43
CA ALA A 45 -5.89 -4.11 13.13
C ALA A 45 -6.08 -3.28 14.41
N GLU A 46 -6.79 -3.83 15.39
CA GLU A 46 -7.02 -3.23 16.72
C GLU A 46 -5.72 -3.15 17.53
N GLU A 47 -4.87 -4.20 17.47
CA GLU A 47 -3.53 -4.15 18.08
C GLU A 47 -2.71 -2.98 17.49
N THR A 48 -2.72 -2.80 16.18
CA THR A 48 -2.04 -1.69 15.53
C THR A 48 -2.59 -0.33 16.03
N ALA A 49 -3.91 -0.20 16.11
CA ALA A 49 -4.53 1.02 16.62
C ALA A 49 -4.14 1.30 18.08
N ALA A 50 -4.18 0.27 18.94
CA ALA A 50 -3.80 0.40 20.35
C ALA A 50 -2.33 0.79 20.53
N MET A 51 -1.43 0.28 19.69
CA MET A 51 0.00 0.62 19.74
C MET A 51 0.29 2.08 19.33
N ILE A 52 -0.52 2.66 18.44
CA ILE A 52 -0.28 4.01 17.90
C ILE A 52 -1.04 5.06 18.73
N GLY A 53 -2.25 4.75 19.18
CA GLY A 53 -3.06 5.62 20.04
C GLY A 53 -4.29 6.22 19.34
N ASP A 54 -4.87 7.25 19.95
CA ASP A 54 -6.23 7.77 19.67
C ASP A 54 -6.47 8.27 18.23
N ALA A 55 -5.40 8.53 17.49
CA ALA A 55 -5.49 8.96 16.09
C ALA A 55 -5.84 7.81 15.14
N VAL A 56 -5.81 6.54 15.63
CA VAL A 56 -5.96 5.34 14.80
C VAL A 56 -7.12 4.49 15.28
N LEU A 57 -7.95 4.03 14.35
CA LEU A 57 -9.04 3.08 14.59
C LEU A 57 -8.74 1.77 13.86
N GLY A 58 -8.89 0.63 14.51
CA GLY A 58 -8.82 -0.68 13.88
C GLY A 58 -10.12 -1.01 13.15
N ALA A 59 -10.05 -1.63 11.97
CA ALA A 59 -11.22 -2.09 11.23
C ALA A 59 -10.95 -3.39 10.47
N GLU A 60 -11.97 -4.23 10.36
CA GLU A 60 -11.91 -5.42 9.50
C GLU A 60 -12.20 -5.05 8.05
N VAL A 61 -11.41 -5.61 7.11
CA VAL A 61 -11.72 -5.60 5.69
C VAL A 61 -11.13 -6.80 4.97
N ASP A 62 -11.97 -7.57 4.30
CA ASP A 62 -11.58 -8.49 3.24
C ASP A 62 -11.70 -7.76 1.90
N VAL A 63 -10.56 -7.34 1.35
CA VAL A 63 -10.51 -6.59 0.08
C VAL A 63 -11.01 -7.41 -1.11
N THR A 64 -11.08 -8.74 -1.00
CA THR A 64 -11.61 -9.61 -2.06
C THR A 64 -13.14 -9.59 -2.13
N ARG A 65 -13.81 -9.06 -1.10
CA ARG A 65 -15.28 -9.01 -0.98
C ARG A 65 -15.80 -7.59 -1.09
N ALA A 66 -16.52 -7.31 -2.17
CA ALA A 66 -17.08 -5.98 -2.40
C ALA A 66 -18.01 -5.50 -1.26
N GLU A 67 -18.69 -6.42 -0.59
CA GLU A 67 -19.54 -6.13 0.55
C GLU A 67 -18.74 -5.65 1.76
N SER A 68 -17.60 -6.31 2.06
CA SER A 68 -16.68 -5.91 3.12
C SER A 68 -16.09 -4.51 2.84
N CYS A 69 -15.72 -4.24 1.58
CA CYS A 69 -15.27 -2.89 1.19
C CYS A 69 -16.36 -1.83 1.41
N ARG A 70 -17.63 -2.12 1.09
CA ARG A 70 -18.76 -1.20 1.35
C ARG A 70 -19.02 -0.99 2.85
N ALA A 71 -18.90 -2.04 3.65
CA ALA A 71 -19.02 -1.92 5.10
C ALA A 71 -17.95 -0.99 5.68
N LEU A 72 -16.70 -1.09 5.17
CA LEU A 72 -15.63 -0.18 5.56
C LEU A 72 -15.91 1.26 5.15
N VAL A 73 -16.53 1.51 3.99
CA VAL A 73 -16.98 2.87 3.60
C VAL A 73 -17.94 3.42 4.64
N ALA A 74 -19.01 2.68 4.99
CA ALA A 74 -19.99 3.13 5.97
C ALA A 74 -19.35 3.43 7.34
N ARG A 75 -18.41 2.59 7.78
CA ARG A 75 -17.64 2.82 9.02
C ARG A 75 -16.78 4.08 8.94
N THR A 76 -16.13 4.31 7.79
CA THR A 76 -15.30 5.50 7.57
C THR A 76 -16.13 6.78 7.57
N GLU A 77 -17.27 6.78 6.89
CA GLU A 77 -18.21 7.91 6.88
C GLU A 77 -18.72 8.22 8.29
N ALA A 78 -19.11 7.21 9.07
CA ALA A 78 -19.58 7.39 10.43
C ALA A 78 -18.49 7.95 11.37
N ALA A 79 -17.23 7.47 11.22
CA ALA A 79 -16.13 7.86 12.11
C ALA A 79 -15.49 9.20 11.70
N PHE A 80 -15.33 9.46 10.40
CA PHE A 80 -14.51 10.55 9.86
C PHE A 80 -15.28 11.52 8.96
N GLY A 81 -16.48 11.18 8.49
CA GLY A 81 -17.26 11.99 7.57
C GLY A 81 -16.69 12.02 6.14
N GLY A 82 -15.89 11.04 5.76
CA GLY A 82 -15.29 10.91 4.42
C GLY A 82 -13.86 10.42 4.40
N LEU A 83 -13.21 10.47 3.23
CA LEU A 83 -11.84 10.00 3.02
C LEU A 83 -11.02 10.96 2.16
N ASP A 84 -9.77 11.20 2.53
CA ASP A 84 -8.80 12.00 1.77
C ASP A 84 -7.70 11.15 1.15
N VAL A 85 -7.26 10.08 1.85
CA VAL A 85 -6.14 9.24 1.41
C VAL A 85 -6.48 7.76 1.55
N LEU A 86 -6.30 7.01 0.46
CA LEU A 86 -6.42 5.56 0.44
C LEU A 86 -5.06 4.93 0.14
N VAL A 87 -4.51 4.17 1.08
CA VAL A 87 -3.27 3.38 0.90
C VAL A 87 -3.65 1.92 0.72
N ASN A 88 -3.59 1.42 -0.52
CA ASN A 88 -3.81 0.02 -0.86
C ASN A 88 -2.50 -0.75 -0.66
N ASN A 89 -2.28 -1.23 0.56
CA ASN A 89 -1.10 -2.00 0.94
C ASN A 89 -1.40 -3.49 1.13
N ALA A 90 -2.63 -3.89 1.42
CA ALA A 90 -3.01 -5.30 1.58
C ALA A 90 -2.56 -6.14 0.38
N ALA A 91 -1.83 -7.22 0.64
CA ALA A 91 -1.32 -8.10 -0.39
C ALA A 91 -0.98 -9.49 0.16
N LEU A 92 -1.13 -10.50 -0.67
CA LEU A 92 -0.47 -11.78 -0.46
C LEU A 92 1.00 -11.63 -0.88
N TYR A 93 1.89 -11.75 0.11
CA TYR A 93 3.35 -11.65 -0.05
C TYR A 93 4.06 -12.69 0.83
N GLY A 94 3.86 -12.62 2.16
CA GLY A 94 4.39 -13.60 3.10
C GLY A 94 3.80 -14.99 2.87
N GLY A 95 4.64 -16.02 2.95
CA GLY A 95 4.21 -17.41 2.76
C GLY A 95 4.00 -17.84 1.30
N LEU A 96 4.19 -16.95 0.30
CA LEU A 96 4.19 -17.35 -1.10
C LEU A 96 5.45 -18.16 -1.41
N GLN A 97 5.25 -19.39 -1.86
CA GLN A 97 6.35 -20.25 -2.31
C GLN A 97 6.88 -19.80 -3.67
N ARG A 98 8.18 -19.85 -3.83
CA ARG A 98 8.83 -19.62 -5.12
C ARG A 98 8.77 -20.89 -5.96
N ALA A 99 8.37 -20.75 -7.21
CA ALA A 99 8.35 -21.84 -8.18
C ALA A 99 8.66 -21.32 -9.59
N PRO A 100 9.25 -22.12 -10.48
CA PRO A 100 9.27 -21.83 -11.90
C PRO A 100 7.88 -21.50 -12.39
N PHE A 101 7.75 -20.64 -13.42
CA PHE A 101 6.44 -20.14 -13.81
C PHE A 101 5.49 -21.24 -14.28
N GLU A 102 6.04 -22.33 -14.83
CA GLU A 102 5.29 -23.50 -15.28
C GLU A 102 4.72 -24.34 -14.13
N GLU A 103 5.26 -24.19 -12.92
CA GLU A 103 4.92 -24.99 -11.74
C GLU A 103 4.08 -24.18 -10.73
N ILE A 104 3.74 -22.93 -11.03
CA ILE A 104 2.90 -22.13 -10.15
C ILE A 104 1.49 -22.75 -10.11
N ASP A 105 1.04 -23.12 -8.92
CA ASP A 105 -0.29 -23.64 -8.69
C ASP A 105 -1.36 -22.62 -9.09
N GLU A 106 -2.35 -23.04 -9.88
CA GLU A 106 -3.38 -22.16 -10.43
C GLU A 106 -4.24 -21.51 -9.33
N ALA A 107 -4.54 -22.25 -8.26
CA ALA A 107 -5.29 -21.68 -7.12
C ALA A 107 -4.46 -20.65 -6.33
N VAL A 108 -3.14 -20.80 -6.28
CA VAL A 108 -2.25 -19.78 -5.70
C VAL A 108 -2.22 -18.56 -6.59
N TRP A 109 -2.10 -18.73 -7.91
CA TRP A 109 -2.19 -17.63 -8.88
C TRP A 109 -3.48 -16.84 -8.71
N ASP A 110 -4.62 -17.51 -8.71
CA ASP A 110 -5.93 -16.89 -8.59
C ASP A 110 -6.10 -16.11 -7.28
N ARG A 111 -5.63 -16.66 -6.17
CA ARG A 111 -5.66 -15.96 -4.87
C ARG A 111 -4.79 -14.72 -4.88
N VAL A 112 -3.59 -14.76 -5.46
CA VAL A 112 -2.71 -13.60 -5.59
C VAL A 112 -3.39 -12.51 -6.43
N MET A 113 -3.99 -12.87 -7.57
CA MET A 113 -4.71 -11.91 -8.41
C MET A 113 -5.97 -11.37 -7.73
N ALA A 114 -6.69 -12.20 -7.01
CA ALA A 114 -7.88 -11.79 -6.26
C ALA A 114 -7.56 -10.74 -5.19
N VAL A 115 -6.51 -10.95 -4.40
CA VAL A 115 -6.12 -10.01 -3.33
C VAL A 115 -5.38 -8.81 -3.90
N ASN A 116 -4.28 -9.05 -4.63
CA ASN A 116 -3.33 -7.99 -4.98
C ASN A 116 -3.82 -7.07 -6.12
N VAL A 117 -4.74 -7.55 -6.96
CA VAL A 117 -5.25 -6.79 -8.12
C VAL A 117 -6.72 -6.43 -7.95
N LYS A 118 -7.59 -7.45 -7.90
CA LYS A 118 -9.03 -7.23 -7.77
C LYS A 118 -9.38 -6.53 -6.46
N GLY A 119 -8.70 -6.88 -5.35
CA GLY A 119 -8.89 -6.25 -4.05
C GLY A 119 -8.60 -4.75 -4.09
N VAL A 120 -7.50 -4.34 -4.71
CA VAL A 120 -7.15 -2.93 -4.90
C VAL A 120 -8.22 -2.21 -5.73
N TRP A 121 -8.67 -2.82 -6.84
CA TRP A 121 -9.75 -2.26 -7.65
C TRP A 121 -11.05 -2.10 -6.83
N GLN A 122 -11.42 -3.09 -6.03
CA GLN A 122 -12.62 -3.03 -5.19
C GLN A 122 -12.56 -1.89 -4.16
N MET A 123 -11.41 -1.72 -3.50
CA MET A 123 -11.18 -0.62 -2.57
C MET A 123 -11.28 0.74 -3.27
N CYS A 124 -10.58 0.91 -4.40
CA CYS A 124 -10.67 2.15 -5.18
C CYS A 124 -12.10 2.44 -5.65
N ARG A 125 -12.82 1.42 -6.15
CA ARG A 125 -14.23 1.54 -6.55
C ARG A 125 -15.14 1.95 -5.41
N ALA A 126 -14.98 1.35 -4.23
CA ALA A 126 -15.81 1.62 -3.07
C ALA A 126 -15.61 3.05 -2.55
N PHE A 127 -14.37 3.51 -2.47
CA PHE A 127 -14.02 4.82 -1.93
C PHE A 127 -13.96 5.96 -2.96
N SER A 128 -14.12 5.66 -4.25
CA SER A 128 -14.10 6.67 -5.33
C SER A 128 -15.06 7.85 -5.07
N PRO A 129 -16.33 7.66 -4.62
CA PRO A 129 -17.20 8.78 -4.35
C PRO A 129 -16.68 9.71 -3.24
N SER A 130 -16.22 9.14 -2.13
CA SER A 130 -15.70 9.90 -0.98
C SER A 130 -14.42 10.66 -1.35
N LEU A 131 -13.50 10.02 -2.08
CA LEU A 131 -12.27 10.65 -2.56
C LEU A 131 -12.54 11.81 -3.54
N ARG A 132 -13.50 11.67 -4.45
CA ARG A 132 -13.91 12.75 -5.36
C ARG A 132 -14.52 13.92 -4.59
N THR A 133 -15.38 13.65 -3.60
CA THR A 133 -16.01 14.67 -2.76
C THR A 133 -14.97 15.46 -1.94
N SER A 134 -13.82 14.87 -1.61
CA SER A 134 -12.76 15.58 -0.88
C SER A 134 -12.11 16.72 -1.68
N GLY A 135 -12.21 16.72 -3.02
CA GLY A 135 -11.62 17.70 -3.93
C GLY A 135 -10.08 17.69 -3.99
N ALA A 136 -9.42 16.86 -3.17
CA ALA A 136 -7.96 16.72 -3.08
C ALA A 136 -7.56 15.29 -2.66
N GLY A 137 -8.29 14.30 -3.17
CA GLY A 137 -8.09 12.90 -2.85
C GLY A 137 -6.74 12.36 -3.30
N SER A 138 -6.19 11.39 -2.57
CA SER A 138 -4.95 10.69 -2.97
C SER A 138 -5.11 9.19 -2.80
N ILE A 139 -4.85 8.43 -3.86
CA ILE A 139 -4.75 6.97 -3.85
C ILE A 139 -3.28 6.59 -4.00
N ILE A 140 -2.78 5.75 -3.10
CA ILE A 140 -1.43 5.22 -3.12
C ILE A 140 -1.53 3.70 -3.20
N ASN A 141 -1.19 3.15 -4.36
CA ASN A 141 -1.17 1.70 -4.57
C ASN A 141 0.25 1.17 -4.32
N VAL A 142 0.40 0.27 -3.34
CA VAL A 142 1.71 -0.29 -3.00
C VAL A 142 2.03 -1.46 -3.94
N ALA A 143 2.90 -1.17 -4.92
CA ALA A 143 3.45 -2.18 -5.84
C ALA A 143 4.71 -2.83 -5.27
N SER A 144 5.72 -3.02 -6.08
CA SER A 144 7.05 -3.54 -5.68
C SER A 144 8.10 -3.24 -6.76
N ALA A 145 9.32 -2.97 -6.36
CA ALA A 145 10.46 -2.85 -7.28
C ALA A 145 10.76 -4.17 -8.04
N THR A 146 10.20 -5.30 -7.59
CA THR A 146 10.31 -6.59 -8.31
C THR A 146 9.75 -6.54 -9.72
N VAL A 147 8.81 -5.62 -9.99
CA VAL A 147 8.27 -5.41 -11.34
C VAL A 147 9.38 -5.03 -12.33
N PHE A 148 10.33 -4.22 -11.89
CA PHE A 148 11.42 -3.71 -12.74
C PHE A 148 12.62 -4.67 -12.81
N SER A 149 12.80 -5.52 -11.79
CA SER A 149 13.87 -6.52 -11.78
C SER A 149 13.50 -7.85 -12.45
N GLY A 150 12.21 -8.11 -12.67
CA GLY A 150 11.75 -9.40 -13.17
C GLY A 150 12.15 -10.55 -12.24
N SER A 151 11.89 -10.43 -10.92
CA SER A 151 12.30 -11.43 -9.93
C SER A 151 11.86 -12.84 -10.32
N PRO A 152 12.79 -13.78 -10.58
CA PRO A 152 12.46 -15.13 -11.04
C PRO A 152 11.71 -15.91 -9.96
N GLN A 153 10.94 -16.91 -10.41
CA GLN A 153 10.15 -17.81 -9.56
C GLN A 153 9.00 -17.13 -8.78
N TRP A 154 8.66 -15.89 -9.16
CA TRP A 154 7.60 -15.09 -8.52
C TRP A 154 6.65 -14.45 -9.52
N MET A 155 6.43 -15.09 -10.67
CA MET A 155 5.66 -14.50 -11.76
C MET A 155 4.28 -14.01 -11.32
N HIS A 156 3.53 -14.80 -10.55
CA HIS A 156 2.20 -14.42 -10.04
C HIS A 156 2.24 -13.12 -9.22
N TYR A 157 3.21 -12.97 -8.31
CA TYR A 157 3.38 -11.76 -7.50
C TYR A 157 3.82 -10.57 -8.36
N VAL A 158 4.85 -10.76 -9.18
CA VAL A 158 5.40 -9.70 -10.07
C VAL A 158 4.31 -9.21 -11.03
N ALA A 159 3.57 -10.12 -11.66
CA ALA A 159 2.44 -9.78 -12.54
C ALA A 159 1.37 -8.97 -11.79
N SER A 160 0.99 -9.40 -10.58
CA SER A 160 0.01 -8.69 -9.76
C SER A 160 0.46 -7.25 -9.42
N LYS A 161 1.74 -7.07 -9.10
CA LYS A 161 2.30 -5.75 -8.78
C LYS A 161 2.50 -4.87 -10.03
N GLY A 162 2.78 -5.47 -11.18
CA GLY A 162 2.79 -4.79 -12.48
C GLY A 162 1.39 -4.29 -12.88
N ALA A 163 0.36 -5.07 -12.63
CA ALA A 163 -1.02 -4.68 -12.87
C ALA A 163 -1.41 -3.38 -12.12
N LEU A 164 -0.91 -3.18 -10.89
CA LEU A 164 -1.18 -1.95 -10.12
C LEU A 164 -0.63 -0.70 -10.82
N ILE A 165 0.51 -0.79 -11.50
CA ILE A 165 1.09 0.34 -12.25
C ILE A 165 0.15 0.73 -13.40
N ALA A 166 -0.31 -0.24 -14.17
CA ALA A 166 -1.23 0.01 -15.28
C ALA A 166 -2.58 0.57 -14.79
N MET A 167 -3.18 -0.06 -13.78
CA MET A 167 -4.44 0.38 -13.17
C MET A 167 -4.35 1.81 -12.64
N SER A 168 -3.24 2.15 -11.96
CA SER A 168 -3.05 3.48 -11.39
C SER A 168 -3.02 4.57 -12.46
N ARG A 169 -2.40 4.30 -13.61
CA ARG A 169 -2.37 5.23 -14.74
C ARG A 169 -3.76 5.48 -15.33
N THR A 170 -4.58 4.43 -15.47
CA THR A 170 -5.97 4.55 -15.92
C THR A 170 -6.79 5.36 -14.92
N MET A 171 -6.75 4.99 -13.64
CA MET A 171 -7.48 5.70 -12.59
C MET A 171 -7.04 7.17 -12.46
N ALA A 172 -5.76 7.47 -12.63
CA ALA A 172 -5.26 8.86 -12.61
C ALA A 172 -5.92 9.72 -13.70
N ARG A 173 -6.16 9.17 -14.89
CA ARG A 173 -6.88 9.87 -15.96
C ARG A 173 -8.37 10.01 -15.68
N GLU A 174 -9.01 8.97 -15.15
CA GLU A 174 -10.44 8.95 -14.88
C GLU A 174 -10.85 9.81 -13.67
N MET A 175 -9.95 10.04 -12.72
CA MET A 175 -10.25 10.74 -11.46
C MET A 175 -9.59 12.12 -11.38
N GLY A 176 -8.65 12.43 -12.28
CA GLY A 176 -7.89 13.68 -12.23
C GLY A 176 -8.76 14.93 -12.39
N GLY A 177 -9.84 14.86 -13.17
CA GLY A 177 -10.82 15.96 -13.31
C GLY A 177 -11.53 16.34 -12.01
N ASP A 178 -11.59 15.41 -11.04
CA ASP A 178 -12.19 15.64 -9.71
C ASP A 178 -11.12 15.96 -8.65
N GLY A 179 -9.89 16.26 -9.06
CA GLY A 179 -8.79 16.59 -8.15
C GLY A 179 -8.18 15.39 -7.40
N VAL A 180 -8.51 14.15 -7.80
CA VAL A 180 -7.96 12.94 -7.19
C VAL A 180 -6.69 12.51 -7.91
N ARG A 181 -5.61 12.36 -7.15
CA ARG A 181 -4.33 11.84 -7.62
C ARG A 181 -4.21 10.35 -7.35
N VAL A 182 -3.69 9.59 -8.28
CA VAL A 182 -3.47 8.15 -8.13
C VAL A 182 -2.02 7.83 -8.49
N ASN A 183 -1.26 7.36 -7.52
CA ASN A 183 0.15 7.04 -7.69
C ASN A 183 0.50 5.66 -7.15
N VAL A 184 1.64 5.17 -7.56
CA VAL A 184 2.20 3.90 -7.13
C VAL A 184 3.42 4.15 -6.26
N LEU A 185 3.49 3.48 -5.12
CA LEU A 185 4.71 3.34 -4.33
C LEU A 185 5.27 1.94 -4.58
N ALA A 186 6.52 1.85 -5.01
CA ALA A 186 7.17 0.58 -5.33
C ALA A 186 8.40 0.34 -4.42
N PRO A 187 8.20 -0.25 -3.22
CA PRO A 187 9.29 -0.56 -2.32
C PRO A 187 10.25 -1.59 -2.90
N GLY A 188 11.55 -1.43 -2.59
CA GLY A 188 12.55 -2.46 -2.69
C GLY A 188 12.41 -3.51 -1.59
N PHE A 189 13.44 -4.32 -1.45
CA PHE A 189 13.49 -5.30 -0.36
C PHE A 189 13.62 -4.57 0.98
N THR A 190 12.55 -4.59 1.75
CA THR A 190 12.43 -3.91 3.04
C THR A 190 12.36 -4.94 4.16
N LEU A 191 13.09 -4.74 5.24
CA LEU A 191 13.08 -5.66 6.38
C LEU A 191 11.74 -5.55 7.13
N THR A 192 10.98 -6.64 7.07
CA THR A 192 9.73 -6.85 7.82
C THR A 192 9.69 -8.31 8.28
N GLU A 193 8.82 -8.66 9.21
CA GLU A 193 8.64 -10.06 9.61
C GLU A 193 8.38 -10.97 8.41
N ALA A 194 7.52 -10.53 7.48
CA ALA A 194 7.19 -11.28 6.28
C ALA A 194 8.40 -11.48 5.34
N SER A 195 9.29 -10.49 5.22
CA SER A 195 10.48 -10.58 4.35
C SER A 195 11.60 -11.43 4.95
N LEU A 196 11.74 -11.44 6.27
CA LEU A 196 12.74 -12.24 6.96
C LEU A 196 12.49 -13.76 6.80
N GLY A 197 11.22 -14.17 6.66
CA GLY A 197 10.86 -15.57 6.44
C GLY A 197 10.98 -16.06 4.98
N LEU A 198 11.23 -15.15 4.02
CA LEU A 198 11.21 -15.47 2.59
C LEU A 198 12.58 -15.77 1.97
N ILE A 199 13.66 -15.31 2.58
CA ILE A 199 15.01 -15.38 2.04
C ILE A 199 15.98 -15.76 3.16
N GLU A 200 16.76 -16.81 2.95
CA GLU A 200 17.68 -17.36 3.95
C GLU A 200 18.70 -16.32 4.47
N ASP A 201 19.18 -15.41 3.61
CA ASP A 201 20.07 -14.30 3.99
C ASP A 201 19.43 -12.95 3.68
N ALA A 202 18.23 -12.72 4.24
CA ALA A 202 17.45 -11.52 4.01
C ALA A 202 18.21 -10.22 4.30
N ARG A 203 19.03 -10.23 5.36
CA ARG A 203 19.78 -9.04 5.79
C ARG A 203 20.90 -8.65 4.81
N ARG A 204 21.46 -9.60 4.08
CA ARG A 204 22.51 -9.37 3.08
C ARG A 204 21.92 -9.11 1.70
N TYR A 205 20.83 -9.77 1.37
CA TYR A 205 20.18 -9.69 0.06
C TYR A 205 19.87 -8.25 -0.40
N GLY A 206 19.40 -7.39 0.50
CA GLY A 206 19.10 -5.99 0.22
C GLY A 206 20.36 -5.16 -0.02
N VAL A 207 21.40 -5.38 0.82
CA VAL A 207 22.63 -4.60 0.83
C VAL A 207 23.46 -4.80 -0.43
N ASP A 208 23.64 -6.04 -0.86
CA ASP A 208 24.53 -6.38 -1.99
C ASP A 208 24.03 -5.76 -3.31
N ARG A 209 22.72 -5.58 -3.46
CA ARG A 209 22.08 -5.16 -4.70
C ARG A 209 21.75 -3.68 -4.79
N ALA A 210 21.71 -2.97 -3.67
CA ALA A 210 21.41 -1.55 -3.63
C ALA A 210 22.66 -0.67 -3.78
N ALA A 211 22.52 0.53 -4.32
CA ALA A 211 23.58 1.54 -4.32
C ALA A 211 23.86 2.05 -2.91
N LEU A 212 22.79 2.28 -2.13
CA LEU A 212 22.90 2.56 -0.70
C LEU A 212 23.16 1.25 0.04
N LYS A 213 24.37 1.06 0.54
CA LYS A 213 24.89 -0.19 1.13
C LYS A 213 24.35 -0.44 2.54
N ARG A 214 23.02 -0.40 2.71
CA ARG A 214 22.28 -0.77 3.92
C ARG A 214 20.96 -1.42 3.58
N ASN A 215 20.34 -2.09 4.52
CA ASN A 215 18.98 -2.56 4.37
C ASN A 215 18.00 -1.38 4.36
N ALA A 216 16.93 -1.50 3.58
CA ALA A 216 15.78 -0.63 3.73
C ALA A 216 14.97 -1.03 4.96
N GLU A 217 14.66 -0.07 5.79
CA GLU A 217 13.75 -0.18 6.91
C GLU A 217 12.37 0.38 6.52
N VAL A 218 11.35 0.10 7.31
CA VAL A 218 9.99 0.55 7.00
C VAL A 218 9.89 2.08 6.92
N GLN A 219 10.69 2.80 7.71
CA GLN A 219 10.75 4.26 7.72
C GLN A 219 11.26 4.86 6.39
N ASP A 220 12.13 4.16 5.67
CA ASP A 220 12.60 4.59 4.35
C ASP A 220 11.43 4.64 3.35
N ILE A 221 10.44 3.79 3.53
CA ILE A 221 9.29 3.67 2.63
C ILE A 221 8.16 4.63 2.99
N THR A 222 7.93 4.85 4.30
CA THR A 222 6.80 5.67 4.78
C THR A 222 6.89 7.11 4.32
N GLY A 223 8.10 7.69 4.22
CA GLY A 223 8.31 9.05 3.72
C GLY A 223 7.78 9.27 2.31
N GLY A 224 7.91 8.26 1.43
CA GLY A 224 7.32 8.29 0.09
C GLY A 224 5.79 8.31 0.10
N ALA A 225 5.16 7.57 1.00
CA ALA A 225 3.71 7.57 1.15
C ALA A 225 3.20 8.95 1.67
N LEU A 226 3.87 9.51 2.67
CA LEU A 226 3.55 10.84 3.18
C LEU A 226 3.70 11.92 2.09
N TYR A 227 4.78 11.89 1.31
CA TYR A 227 4.95 12.78 0.16
C TYR A 227 3.80 12.67 -0.83
N LEU A 228 3.48 11.45 -1.28
CA LEU A 228 2.41 11.23 -2.26
C LEU A 228 1.02 11.62 -1.73
N ALA A 229 0.79 11.56 -0.42
CA ALA A 229 -0.45 12.00 0.22
C ALA A 229 -0.53 13.53 0.37
N SER A 230 0.62 14.20 0.48
CA SER A 230 0.71 15.63 0.79
C SER A 230 0.41 16.53 -0.40
N SER A 231 0.25 17.84 -0.12
CA SER A 231 0.15 18.90 -1.14
C SER A 231 1.44 19.09 -1.94
N LEU A 232 2.60 18.64 -1.44
CA LEU A 232 3.87 18.67 -2.16
C LEU A 232 3.83 17.82 -3.45
N ALA A 233 3.00 16.77 -3.47
CA ALA A 233 2.73 15.96 -4.66
C ALA A 233 1.50 16.45 -5.44
N GLY A 234 1.07 17.70 -5.26
CA GLY A 234 -0.19 18.23 -5.84
C GLY A 234 -0.29 18.15 -7.36
N PHE A 235 0.83 18.06 -8.07
CA PHE A 235 0.87 17.89 -9.53
C PHE A 235 1.49 16.56 -9.97
N VAL A 236 1.50 15.56 -9.05
CA VAL A 236 2.03 14.21 -9.31
C VAL A 236 0.88 13.22 -9.33
N THR A 237 0.58 12.67 -10.51
CA THR A 237 -0.44 11.62 -10.68
C THR A 237 -0.05 10.65 -11.79
N GLY A 238 -0.45 9.39 -11.68
CA GLY A 238 -0.10 8.31 -12.63
C GLY A 238 1.36 7.86 -12.54
N GLN A 239 2.12 8.33 -11.54
CA GLN A 239 3.55 8.05 -11.43
C GLN A 239 3.83 6.86 -10.53
N THR A 240 5.01 6.27 -10.74
CA THR A 240 5.55 5.21 -9.88
C THR A 240 6.79 5.72 -9.17
N LEU A 241 6.72 5.84 -7.85
CA LEU A 241 7.84 6.20 -6.99
C LEU A 241 8.52 4.91 -6.51
N VAL A 242 9.70 4.63 -7.02
CA VAL A 242 10.53 3.50 -6.60
C VAL A 242 11.40 3.93 -5.43
N ILE A 243 11.35 3.15 -4.33
CA ILE A 243 12.19 3.36 -3.14
C ILE A 243 12.89 2.04 -2.83
N ASP A 244 14.08 1.84 -3.37
CA ASP A 244 14.82 0.58 -3.34
C ASP A 244 16.32 0.73 -3.06
N GLY A 245 16.74 1.92 -2.63
CA GLY A 245 18.15 2.21 -2.35
C GLY A 245 19.04 2.27 -3.60
N GLY A 246 18.45 2.49 -4.79
CA GLY A 246 19.18 2.55 -6.05
C GLY A 246 19.52 1.16 -6.59
N LYS A 247 18.66 0.18 -6.37
CA LYS A 247 18.79 -1.13 -7.02
C LYS A 247 18.30 -1.10 -8.48
N GLN A 248 17.29 -0.28 -8.76
CA GLN A 248 16.71 -0.10 -10.09
C GLN A 248 16.82 1.37 -10.50
N PHE A 249 17.06 1.61 -11.78
CA PHE A 249 17.00 2.92 -12.42
C PHE A 249 15.99 2.81 -13.57
N ILE A 250 14.87 3.58 -13.53
CA ILE A 250 13.74 3.52 -14.47
C ILE A 250 13.45 4.89 -15.06
#